data_fe81ef8194a4f828f104b26be069eed0
#
_entry.id   fe81ef8194a4f828f104b26be069eed0
#
_cell.length_a   1.000
_cell.length_b   1.000
_cell.length_c   1.000
_cell.angle_alpha   90.00
_cell.angle_beta   90.00
_cell.angle_gamma   90.00
#
_symmetry.space_group_name_H-M   'P 1'
#
loop_
_entity.id
_entity.type
_entity.pdbx_description
1 polymer ?
#
loop_
_entity_poly.entity_id
_entity_poly.type
_entity_poly.pdbx_seq_one_letter_code
_entity_poly.pdbx_strand_id
1 'polypeptide(L)'
;WRNNNISWYKPFTHQHLGEIGETLKQAQGEETELLFLPQRGDFTRGIFATAYTPFDGTLEDAYALYEAFYKAAPFTQVSKKEVHLKLVVNSNQCFLHLHQHKGQLLITSVIDNLIKGASGQAIQNLNIMMGWEENLGLQLKTSIF
;
A
#
# COMPACT_ATOMS: atom_id res chain seq x y z
N TRP A 1 -7.52 -22.34 13.78
CA TRP A 1 -7.58 -22.70 12.33
C TRP A 1 -6.73 -21.75 11.47
N ARG A 2 -6.29 -20.61 12.03
CA ARG A 2 -5.43 -19.64 11.32
C ARG A 2 -3.94 -20.00 11.38
N ASN A 3 -3.53 -20.84 12.33
CA ASN A 3 -2.14 -21.22 12.49
C ASN A 3 -1.65 -22.01 11.27
N ASN A 4 -0.51 -21.61 10.71
CA ASN A 4 0.10 -22.19 9.50
C ASN A 4 -0.87 -22.27 8.31
N ASN A 5 -1.76 -21.27 8.15
CA ASN A 5 -2.81 -21.30 7.13
C ASN A 5 -2.94 -19.95 6.42
N ILE A 6 -3.43 -20.01 5.17
CA ILE A 6 -3.85 -18.87 4.37
C ILE A 6 -5.26 -19.13 3.85
N SER A 7 -6.10 -18.11 3.83
CA SER A 7 -7.46 -18.19 3.27
C SER A 7 -7.89 -16.85 2.70
N TRP A 8 -8.74 -16.88 1.71
CA TRP A 8 -9.42 -15.68 1.21
C TRP A 8 -10.73 -15.44 1.96
N TYR A 9 -11.27 -14.22 1.88
CA TYR A 9 -12.56 -13.85 2.47
C TYR A 9 -13.23 -12.76 1.63
N LYS A 10 -14.57 -12.79 1.58
CA LYS A 10 -15.38 -11.81 0.82
C LYS A 10 -14.81 -11.53 -0.59
N PRO A 11 -14.51 -12.57 -1.41
CA PRO A 11 -13.98 -12.35 -2.76
C PRO A 11 -14.98 -11.53 -3.56
N PHE A 12 -14.50 -10.47 -4.22
CA PHE A 12 -15.28 -9.57 -5.07
C PHE A 12 -16.50 -8.89 -4.41
N THR A 13 -16.62 -9.00 -3.08
CA THR A 13 -17.75 -8.43 -2.30
C THR A 13 -17.29 -7.64 -1.08
N HIS A 14 -15.99 -7.40 -0.96
CA HIS A 14 -15.45 -6.65 0.17
C HIS A 14 -15.83 -5.17 0.10
N GLN A 15 -16.15 -4.56 1.24
CA GLN A 15 -16.56 -3.15 1.33
C GLN A 15 -15.54 -2.18 0.69
N HIS A 16 -14.24 -2.47 0.76
CA HIS A 16 -13.21 -1.63 0.15
C HIS A 16 -13.31 -1.54 -1.38
N LEU A 17 -14.02 -2.45 -2.06
CA LEU A 17 -14.23 -2.32 -3.51
C LEU A 17 -14.90 -1.01 -3.90
N GLY A 18 -15.94 -0.60 -3.15
CA GLY A 18 -16.62 0.67 -3.38
C GLY A 18 -15.68 1.87 -3.14
N GLU A 19 -14.92 1.83 -2.05
CA GLU A 19 -13.98 2.90 -1.67
C GLU A 19 -12.84 3.03 -2.69
N ILE A 20 -12.25 1.91 -3.11
CA ILE A 20 -11.18 1.89 -4.12
C ILE A 20 -11.72 2.35 -5.47
N GLY A 21 -12.89 1.84 -5.89
CA GLY A 21 -13.54 2.22 -7.14
C GLY A 21 -13.82 3.72 -7.21
N GLU A 22 -14.34 4.32 -6.14
CA GLU A 22 -14.56 5.77 -6.05
C GLU A 22 -13.25 6.56 -6.15
N THR A 23 -12.20 6.11 -5.46
CA THR A 23 -10.87 6.76 -5.51
C THR A 23 -10.28 6.69 -6.92
N LEU A 24 -10.36 5.53 -7.58
CA LEU A 24 -9.88 5.37 -8.96
C LEU A 24 -10.68 6.25 -9.93
N LYS A 25 -12.01 6.29 -9.79
CA LYS A 25 -12.87 7.15 -10.61
C LYS A 25 -12.52 8.62 -10.46
N GLN A 26 -12.27 9.09 -9.23
CA GLN A 26 -11.84 10.48 -8.98
C GLN A 26 -10.47 10.77 -9.61
N ALA A 27 -9.54 9.81 -9.60
CA ALA A 27 -8.20 9.98 -10.15
C ALA A 27 -8.16 9.92 -11.68
N GLN A 28 -8.99 9.08 -12.31
CA GLN A 28 -8.95 8.79 -13.75
C GLN A 28 -10.09 9.45 -14.54
N GLY A 29 -11.16 9.88 -13.86
CA GLY A 29 -12.35 10.44 -14.50
C GLY A 29 -13.35 9.41 -15.04
N GLU A 30 -13.05 8.12 -14.93
CA GLU A 30 -13.91 7.02 -15.40
C GLU A 30 -13.94 5.85 -14.43
N GLU A 31 -14.95 5.00 -14.56
CA GLU A 31 -15.08 3.78 -13.75
C GLU A 31 -14.07 2.72 -14.23
N THR A 32 -13.40 2.10 -13.27
CA THR A 32 -12.44 1.02 -13.53
C THR A 32 -12.97 -0.28 -12.94
N GLU A 33 -13.05 -1.32 -13.76
CA GLU A 33 -13.33 -2.66 -13.25
C GLU A 33 -12.16 -3.15 -12.40
N LEU A 34 -12.45 -3.52 -11.14
CA LEU A 34 -11.46 -3.97 -10.18
C LEU A 34 -11.79 -5.36 -9.65
N LEU A 35 -10.86 -6.27 -9.79
CA LEU A 35 -10.92 -7.59 -9.17
C LEU A 35 -10.17 -7.55 -7.84
N PHE A 36 -10.90 -7.65 -6.72
CA PHE A 36 -10.33 -7.58 -5.39
C PHE A 36 -10.53 -8.88 -4.63
N LEU A 37 -9.41 -9.52 -4.25
CA LEU A 37 -9.40 -10.78 -3.54
C LEU A 37 -8.61 -10.67 -2.24
N PRO A 38 -9.24 -10.28 -1.12
CA PRO A 38 -8.54 -10.18 0.16
C PRO A 38 -8.23 -11.55 0.74
N GLN A 39 -7.03 -11.67 1.30
CA GLN A 39 -6.53 -12.89 1.93
C GLN A 39 -6.12 -12.63 3.38
N ARG A 40 -6.14 -13.68 4.18
CA ARG A 40 -5.64 -13.69 5.56
C ARG A 40 -4.57 -14.76 5.68
N GLY A 41 -3.40 -14.38 6.19
CA GLY A 41 -2.29 -15.28 6.46
C GLY A 41 -2.01 -15.41 7.96
N ASP A 42 -1.13 -16.32 8.30
CA ASP A 42 -0.64 -16.54 9.67
C ASP A 42 0.49 -15.56 10.00
N PHE A 43 0.12 -14.30 10.14
CA PHE A 43 0.99 -13.23 10.64
C PHE A 43 0.15 -12.26 11.47
N THR A 44 0.76 -11.70 12.49
CA THR A 44 0.06 -10.88 13.49
C THR A 44 -0.29 -9.50 12.98
N ARG A 45 0.55 -8.93 12.11
CA ARG A 45 0.44 -7.55 11.63
C ARG A 45 0.92 -7.40 10.20
N GLY A 46 0.35 -6.43 9.53
CA GLY A 46 0.74 -5.98 8.20
C GLY A 46 -0.31 -6.26 7.13
N ILE A 47 -0.24 -5.47 6.07
CA ILE A 47 -0.95 -5.67 4.81
C ILE A 47 0.12 -5.77 3.73
N PHE A 48 0.06 -6.86 2.96
CA PHE A 48 0.85 -7.06 1.76
C PHE A 48 -0.13 -7.04 0.59
N ALA A 49 -0.10 -5.99 -0.20
CA ALA A 49 -0.97 -5.83 -1.35
C ALA A 49 -0.17 -5.98 -2.64
N THR A 50 -0.76 -6.67 -3.61
CA THR A 50 -0.26 -6.71 -4.98
C THR A 50 -1.34 -6.22 -5.92
N ALA A 51 -0.97 -5.34 -6.83
CA ALA A 51 -1.82 -4.91 -7.92
C ALA A 51 -1.05 -5.07 -9.24
N TYR A 52 -1.75 -5.37 -10.30
CA TYR A 52 -1.15 -5.41 -11.63
C TYR A 52 -2.08 -4.77 -12.65
N THR A 53 -1.47 -4.11 -13.61
CA THR A 53 -2.15 -3.37 -14.66
C THR A 53 -1.33 -3.40 -15.95
N PRO A 54 -1.95 -3.32 -17.12
CA PRO A 54 -1.21 -3.08 -18.37
C PRO A 54 -0.35 -1.81 -18.25
N PHE A 55 0.86 -1.88 -18.79
CA PHE A 55 1.77 -0.74 -18.83
C PHE A 55 2.70 -0.83 -20.05
N ASP A 56 2.61 0.15 -20.93
CA ASP A 56 3.35 0.19 -22.21
C ASP A 56 4.76 0.79 -22.10
N GLY A 57 5.12 1.38 -20.95
CA GLY A 57 6.46 1.92 -20.67
C GLY A 57 7.45 0.84 -20.24
N THR A 58 8.68 1.26 -19.96
CA THR A 58 9.70 0.43 -19.35
C THR A 58 9.57 0.38 -17.81
N LEU A 59 10.23 -0.56 -17.16
CA LEU A 59 10.30 -0.61 -15.70
C LEU A 59 10.94 0.66 -15.12
N GLU A 60 11.94 1.21 -15.81
CA GLU A 60 12.61 2.46 -15.45
C GLU A 60 11.63 3.65 -15.51
N ASP A 61 10.79 3.71 -16.55
CA ASP A 61 9.74 4.74 -16.65
C ASP A 61 8.76 4.63 -15.50
N ALA A 62 8.32 3.41 -15.15
CA ALA A 62 7.45 3.18 -14.01
C ALA A 62 8.10 3.67 -12.70
N TYR A 63 9.36 3.32 -12.45
CA TYR A 63 10.09 3.82 -11.28
C TYR A 63 10.18 5.35 -11.26
N ALA A 64 10.50 5.98 -12.39
CA ALA A 64 10.57 7.43 -12.47
C ALA A 64 9.23 8.10 -12.13
N LEU A 65 8.12 7.57 -12.62
CA LEU A 65 6.77 8.06 -12.32
C LEU A 65 6.45 7.95 -10.83
N TYR A 66 6.69 6.78 -10.23
CA TYR A 66 6.41 6.55 -8.80
C TYR A 66 7.31 7.36 -7.88
N GLU A 67 8.62 7.44 -8.17
CA GLU A 67 9.57 8.25 -7.42
C GLU A 67 9.19 9.75 -7.48
N ALA A 68 8.78 10.24 -8.65
CA ALA A 68 8.33 11.63 -8.81
C ALA A 68 7.04 11.90 -8.03
N PHE A 69 6.05 10.99 -8.10
CA PHE A 69 4.77 11.12 -7.43
C PHE A 69 4.91 11.13 -5.89
N TYR A 70 5.72 10.21 -5.36
CA TYR A 70 5.90 10.08 -3.90
C TYR A 70 7.06 10.88 -3.33
N LYS A 71 7.72 11.74 -4.14
CA LYS A 71 8.89 12.52 -3.71
C LYS A 71 8.67 13.32 -2.42
N ALA A 72 7.47 13.88 -2.24
CA ALA A 72 7.10 14.70 -1.08
C ALA A 72 6.40 13.90 0.03
N ALA A 73 6.11 12.62 -0.17
CA ALA A 73 5.39 11.80 0.81
C ALA A 73 6.34 11.29 1.91
N PRO A 74 6.21 11.75 3.17
CA PRO A 74 7.21 11.48 4.21
C PRO A 74 7.28 10.01 4.63
N PHE A 75 6.23 9.23 4.35
CA PHE A 75 6.12 7.84 4.79
C PHE A 75 6.07 6.82 3.65
N THR A 76 6.10 7.25 2.38
CA THR A 76 6.05 6.34 1.25
C THR A 76 7.40 6.29 0.55
N GLN A 77 7.96 5.11 0.41
CA GLN A 77 9.25 4.88 -0.22
C GLN A 77 9.11 3.89 -1.38
N VAL A 78 9.69 4.25 -2.52
CA VAL A 78 9.76 3.38 -3.70
C VAL A 78 11.06 2.61 -3.65
N SER A 79 10.98 1.29 -3.48
CA SER A 79 12.12 0.40 -3.29
C SER A 79 12.48 -0.32 -4.58
N LYS A 80 13.77 -0.31 -4.93
CA LYS A 80 14.32 -1.15 -6.02
C LYS A 80 14.56 -2.61 -5.60
N LYS A 81 14.43 -2.90 -4.30
CA LYS A 81 14.53 -4.26 -3.74
C LYS A 81 13.15 -4.75 -3.37
N GLU A 82 12.97 -6.05 -3.41
CA GLU A 82 11.75 -6.71 -2.94
C GLU A 82 11.37 -6.27 -1.53
N VAL A 83 10.07 -6.12 -1.30
CA VAL A 83 9.52 -5.66 -0.03
C VAL A 83 8.79 -6.79 0.70
N HIS A 84 8.78 -6.71 2.01
CA HIS A 84 8.10 -7.68 2.88
C HIS A 84 7.59 -7.02 4.16
N LEU A 85 6.66 -7.65 4.86
CA LEU A 85 5.96 -7.05 6.01
C LEU A 85 6.89 -6.61 7.15
N LYS A 86 7.98 -7.31 7.41
CA LYS A 86 8.92 -6.95 8.49
C LYS A 86 9.61 -5.58 8.28
N LEU A 87 9.58 -5.02 7.07
CA LEU A 87 10.11 -3.68 6.81
C LEU A 87 9.25 -2.58 7.43
N VAL A 88 7.97 -2.84 7.68
CA VAL A 88 6.99 -1.80 8.03
C VAL A 88 6.28 -2.01 9.37
N VAL A 89 6.32 -3.22 9.90
CA VAL A 89 5.62 -3.54 11.16
C VAL A 89 6.03 -2.61 12.28
N ASN A 90 5.04 -2.10 13.02
CA ASN A 90 5.15 -1.09 14.08
C ASN A 90 5.63 0.29 13.62
N SER A 91 5.52 0.61 12.34
CA SER A 91 5.87 1.94 11.81
C SER A 91 4.75 2.54 10.96
N ASN A 92 4.85 3.84 10.68
CA ASN A 92 3.95 4.51 9.74
C ASN A 92 4.47 4.46 8.28
N GLN A 93 5.44 3.59 8.00
CA GLN A 93 6.05 3.47 6.67
C GLN A 93 5.16 2.68 5.71
N CYS A 94 5.23 3.07 4.45
CA CYS A 94 4.73 2.33 3.30
C CYS A 94 5.89 2.10 2.33
N PHE A 95 6.14 0.88 1.92
CA PHE A 95 7.09 0.59 0.85
C PHE A 95 6.37 0.06 -0.37
N LEU A 96 6.79 0.57 -1.52
CA LEU A 96 6.35 0.14 -2.84
C LEU A 96 7.51 -0.52 -3.58
N HIS A 97 7.22 -1.58 -4.31
CA HIS A 97 8.17 -2.22 -5.23
C HIS A 97 7.48 -2.52 -6.54
N LEU A 98 8.19 -2.28 -7.63
CA LEU A 98 7.68 -2.44 -8.99
C LEU A 98 8.41 -3.58 -9.70
N HIS A 99 7.66 -4.36 -10.44
CA HIS A 99 8.18 -5.39 -11.33
C HIS A 99 7.38 -5.37 -12.64
N GLN A 100 8.02 -5.65 -13.76
CA GLN A 100 7.34 -5.68 -15.06
C GLN A 100 7.54 -7.04 -15.73
N HIS A 101 6.47 -7.58 -16.30
CA HIS A 101 6.52 -8.81 -17.07
C HIS A 101 5.48 -8.78 -18.19
N LYS A 102 5.92 -8.97 -19.43
CA LYS A 102 5.05 -9.08 -20.62
C LYS A 102 3.98 -7.97 -20.72
N GLY A 103 4.38 -6.70 -20.55
CA GLY A 103 3.46 -5.56 -20.64
C GLY A 103 2.54 -5.39 -19.42
N GLN A 104 2.76 -6.15 -18.36
CA GLN A 104 2.07 -5.97 -17.08
C GLN A 104 3.03 -5.38 -16.05
N LEU A 105 2.62 -4.30 -15.39
CA LEU A 105 3.30 -3.74 -14.21
C LEU A 105 2.69 -4.38 -12.98
N LEU A 106 3.51 -5.02 -12.17
CA LEU A 106 3.17 -5.50 -10.83
C LEU A 106 3.63 -4.47 -9.80
N ILE A 107 2.71 -4.00 -9.00
CA ILE A 107 2.96 -3.07 -7.89
C ILE A 107 2.76 -3.86 -6.58
N THR A 108 3.79 -3.95 -5.78
CA THR A 108 3.71 -4.50 -4.43
C THR A 108 3.74 -3.37 -3.42
N SER A 109 2.81 -3.36 -2.47
CA SER A 109 2.74 -2.40 -1.38
C SER A 109 2.70 -3.11 -0.04
N VAL A 110 3.47 -2.61 0.93
CA VAL A 110 3.46 -3.13 2.30
C VAL A 110 3.28 -1.99 3.31
N ILE A 111 2.39 -2.21 4.27
CA ILE A 111 2.13 -1.30 5.39
C ILE A 111 1.87 -2.08 6.68
N ASP A 112 2.04 -1.44 7.82
CA ASP A 112 1.46 -1.94 9.07
C ASP A 112 -0.05 -1.63 9.10
N ASN A 113 -0.88 -2.65 9.29
CA ASN A 113 -2.34 -2.53 9.24
C ASN A 113 -2.95 -1.75 10.41
N LEU A 114 -2.28 -1.63 11.55
CA LEU A 114 -2.77 -0.96 12.76
C LEU A 114 -2.16 0.43 12.97
N ILE A 115 -1.02 0.72 12.33
CA ILE A 115 -0.39 2.05 12.36
C ILE A 115 -0.69 2.77 11.05
N LYS A 116 0.03 2.52 9.96
CA LYS A 116 -0.24 3.20 8.68
C LYS A 116 -1.65 2.93 8.17
N GLY A 117 -2.16 1.73 8.36
CA GLY A 117 -3.52 1.35 7.96
C GLY A 117 -4.63 1.84 8.91
N ALA A 118 -4.32 2.42 10.08
CA ALA A 118 -5.32 2.84 11.05
C ALA A 118 -4.87 4.06 11.88
N SER A 119 -4.33 3.85 13.10
CA SER A 119 -4.05 4.94 14.05
C SER A 119 -3.00 5.92 13.55
N GLY A 120 -1.95 5.44 12.90
CA GLY A 120 -0.90 6.31 12.34
C GLY A 120 -1.43 7.19 11.21
N GLN A 121 -2.29 6.66 10.34
CA GLN A 121 -2.94 7.44 9.28
C GLN A 121 -3.90 8.48 9.88
N ALA A 122 -4.62 8.16 10.94
CA ALA A 122 -5.48 9.11 11.63
C ALA A 122 -4.69 10.29 12.21
N ILE A 123 -3.54 10.02 12.85
CA ILE A 123 -2.65 11.07 13.36
C ILE A 123 -2.04 11.88 12.21
N GLN A 124 -1.61 11.23 11.13
CA GLN A 124 -1.08 11.91 9.95
C GLN A 124 -2.11 12.88 9.35
N ASN A 125 -3.37 12.44 9.20
CA ASN A 125 -4.46 13.29 8.73
C ASN A 125 -4.73 14.45 9.71
N LEU A 126 -4.73 14.19 11.02
CA LEU A 126 -4.88 15.23 12.03
C LEU A 126 -3.78 16.30 11.91
N ASN A 127 -2.52 15.88 11.78
CA ASN A 127 -1.39 16.80 11.60
C ASN A 127 -1.60 17.73 10.38
N ILE A 128 -2.00 17.14 9.24
CA ILE A 128 -2.30 17.91 8.02
C ILE A 128 -3.45 18.88 8.25
N MET A 129 -4.56 18.43 8.85
CA MET A 129 -5.75 19.27 9.13
C MET A 129 -5.44 20.43 10.06
N MET A 130 -4.53 20.25 11.02
CA MET A 130 -4.12 21.27 11.98
C MET A 130 -2.99 22.18 11.47
N GLY A 131 -2.47 21.93 10.27
CA GLY A 131 -1.33 22.65 9.71
C GLY A 131 0.00 22.38 10.43
N TRP A 132 0.10 21.24 11.12
CA TRP A 132 1.34 20.75 11.74
C TRP A 132 2.21 20.01 10.74
N GLU A 133 3.46 19.71 11.14
CA GLU A 133 4.31 18.84 10.35
C GLU A 133 3.66 17.44 10.22
N GLU A 134 3.51 16.97 8.99
CA GLU A 134 2.80 15.74 8.66
C GLU A 134 3.31 14.51 9.44
N ASN A 135 4.61 14.48 9.73
CA ASN A 135 5.29 13.37 10.42
C ASN A 135 5.36 13.51 11.95
N LEU A 136 4.76 14.56 12.51
CA LEU A 136 4.82 14.83 13.96
C LEU A 136 4.27 13.63 14.77
N GLY A 137 5.10 13.09 15.67
CA GLY A 137 4.76 11.95 16.53
C GLY A 137 4.70 10.58 15.80
N LEU A 138 5.05 10.50 14.50
CA LEU A 138 4.91 9.29 13.67
C LEU A 138 6.24 8.69 13.22
N GLN A 139 7.37 9.22 13.65
CA GLN A 139 8.70 8.67 13.35
C GLN A 139 9.00 7.45 14.23
N LEU A 140 8.24 6.39 14.02
CA LEU A 140 8.36 5.15 14.75
C LEU A 140 9.42 4.24 14.10
N LYS A 141 10.07 3.43 14.93
CA LYS A 141 11.01 2.41 14.43
C LYS A 141 10.27 1.09 14.23
N THR A 142 10.61 0.40 13.16
CA THR A 142 10.16 -0.98 12.95
C THR A 142 10.69 -1.88 14.05
N SER A 143 9.88 -2.81 14.51
CA SER A 143 10.31 -3.86 15.42
C SER A 143 10.25 -5.21 14.73
N ILE A 144 11.28 -6.03 14.94
CA ILE A 144 11.35 -7.41 14.45
C ILE A 144 10.81 -8.31 15.57
N PHE A 145 9.92 -9.24 15.21
CA PHE A 145 9.48 -10.31 16.10
C PHE A 145 10.48 -11.45 16.05
#